data_0794729466a8c7b6a620f59555b72c3d
#
_entry.id   0794729466a8c7b6a620f59555b72c3d
#
_cell.length_a   1.000
_cell.length_b   1.000
_cell.length_c   1.000
_cell.angle_alpha   90.00
_cell.angle_beta   90.00
_cell.angle_gamma   90.00
#
_symmetry.space_group_name_H-M   'P 1'
#
loop_
_entity.id
_entity.type
_entity.pdbx_description
1 polymer ?
#
loop_
_entity_poly.entity_id
_entity_poly.type
_entity_poly.pdbx_seq_one_letter_code
_entity_poly.pdbx_strand_id
1 'polypeptide(L)'
;YQCDWSSDVCSSDLFLINIARGSVVNESDLLYALQHKKIAGAALDVFNNEPNPNPEFLKLDNVLLTPHIGSATSETRVAMTKLAVDNLEAFFTQQPLLSEVHY
;
A
#
# COMPACT_ATOMS: atom_id res chain seq x y z
N TYR A 1 -1.08 -13.05 5.77
CA TYR A 1 0.00 -14.04 5.89
C TYR A 1 1.29 -13.37 6.35
N GLN A 2 1.89 -13.91 7.39
CA GLN A 2 3.10 -13.34 7.95
C GLN A 2 4.27 -14.29 7.71
N CYS A 3 5.33 -13.78 7.06
CA CYS A 3 6.54 -14.54 6.77
C CYS A 3 7.62 -14.24 7.79
N ASP A 4 8.35 -15.27 8.15
CA ASP A 4 9.60 -15.13 8.90
C ASP A 4 10.77 -15.15 7.92
N TRP A 5 11.28 -13.97 7.63
CA TRP A 5 12.34 -13.79 6.65
C TRP A 5 13.67 -14.45 7.06
N SER A 6 13.87 -14.68 8.35
CA SER A 6 15.13 -15.25 8.85
C SER A 6 15.16 -16.78 8.79
N SER A 7 14.01 -17.43 8.69
CA SER A 7 13.90 -18.90 8.77
C SER A 7 13.42 -19.57 7.48
N ASP A 8 13.30 -18.81 6.39
CA ASP A 8 12.83 -19.30 5.09
C ASP A 8 11.44 -19.98 5.13
N VAL A 9 10.57 -19.54 6.04
CA VAL A 9 9.21 -20.07 6.15
C VAL A 9 8.33 -19.65 4.97
N CYS A 10 8.68 -18.56 4.28
CA CYS A 10 7.95 -18.11 3.11
C CYS A 10 8.21 -19.01 1.91
N SER A 11 7.14 -19.40 1.24
CA SER A 11 7.26 -20.16 -0.01
C SER A 11 7.82 -19.31 -1.12
N SER A 12 8.73 -19.86 -1.92
CA SER A 12 9.32 -19.17 -3.06
C SER A 12 8.36 -18.91 -4.21
N ASP A 13 7.15 -19.43 -4.16
CA ASP A 13 6.10 -19.19 -5.16
C ASP A 13 5.06 -18.16 -4.72
N LEU A 14 5.21 -17.55 -3.54
CA LEU A 14 4.31 -16.53 -3.05
C LEU A 14 4.62 -15.16 -3.66
N PHE A 15 3.56 -14.35 -3.79
CA PHE A 15 3.67 -12.94 -4.16
C PHE A 15 3.25 -12.07 -2.98
N LEU A 16 3.97 -10.95 -2.80
CA LEU A 16 3.60 -9.93 -1.82
C LEU A 16 2.94 -8.77 -2.55
N ILE A 17 1.74 -8.37 -2.11
CA ILE A 17 1.02 -7.23 -2.68
C ILE A 17 0.76 -6.22 -1.58
N ASN A 18 1.20 -4.96 -1.78
CA ASN A 18 0.96 -3.89 -0.83
C ASN A 18 0.21 -2.74 -1.50
N ILE A 19 -1.03 -2.54 -1.06
CA ILE A 19 -1.89 -1.43 -1.48
C ILE A 19 -2.30 -0.54 -0.30
N ALA A 20 -1.69 -0.74 0.85
CA ALA A 20 -1.99 -0.01 2.08
C ALA A 20 -1.12 1.25 2.22
N ARG A 21 0.05 1.10 2.80
CA ARG A 21 1.05 2.16 2.96
C ARG A 21 2.44 1.56 2.88
N GLY A 22 3.40 2.35 2.39
CA GLY A 22 4.79 1.90 2.28
C GLY A 22 5.39 1.45 3.61
N SER A 23 5.03 2.11 4.70
CA SER A 23 5.55 1.80 6.04
C SER A 23 5.07 0.46 6.62
N VAL A 24 4.09 -0.20 6.00
CA VAL A 24 3.61 -1.52 6.42
C VAL A 24 4.66 -2.60 6.17
N VAL A 25 5.52 -2.39 5.18
CA VAL A 25 6.54 -3.35 4.75
C VAL A 25 7.93 -2.75 4.95
N ASN A 26 8.84 -3.53 5.52
CA ASN A 26 10.26 -3.16 5.58
C ASN A 26 10.87 -3.36 4.20
N GLU A 27 11.23 -2.26 3.52
CA GLU A 27 11.74 -2.32 2.15
C GLU A 27 13.07 -3.06 2.03
N SER A 28 13.95 -2.93 3.03
CA SER A 28 15.23 -3.64 3.02
C SER A 28 15.02 -5.15 3.04
N ASP A 29 14.12 -5.62 3.88
CA ASP A 29 13.79 -7.05 3.97
C ASP A 29 13.09 -7.54 2.72
N LEU A 30 12.20 -6.72 2.15
CA LEU A 30 11.52 -7.07 0.91
C LEU A 30 12.51 -7.17 -0.26
N LEU A 31 13.43 -6.21 -0.37
CA LEU A 31 14.47 -6.25 -1.39
C LEU A 31 15.33 -7.50 -1.26
N TYR A 32 15.73 -7.85 -0.05
CA TYR A 32 16.48 -9.07 0.20
C TYR A 32 15.71 -10.31 -0.27
N ALA A 33 14.44 -10.42 0.11
CA ALA A 33 13.61 -11.55 -0.27
C ALA A 33 13.43 -11.67 -1.78
N LEU A 34 13.28 -10.54 -2.48
CA LEU A 34 13.13 -10.51 -3.92
C LEU A 34 14.45 -10.87 -4.64
N GLN A 35 15.56 -10.30 -4.19
CA GLN A 35 16.87 -10.55 -4.77
C GLN A 35 17.31 -12.00 -4.61
N HIS A 36 16.99 -12.62 -3.49
CA HIS A 36 17.35 -14.02 -3.19
C HIS A 36 16.22 -14.99 -3.54
N LYS A 37 15.17 -14.53 -4.22
CA LYS A 37 14.05 -15.35 -4.68
C LYS A 37 13.39 -16.17 -3.57
N LYS A 38 13.32 -15.59 -2.37
CA LYS A 38 12.58 -16.18 -1.24
C LYS A 38 11.07 -16.08 -1.45
N ILE A 39 10.64 -15.11 -2.26
CA ILE A 39 9.27 -15.00 -2.79
C ILE A 39 9.37 -14.84 -4.30
N ALA A 40 8.27 -15.15 -5.01
CA ALA A 40 8.25 -15.10 -6.47
C ALA A 40 8.29 -13.66 -6.99
N GLY A 41 7.64 -12.73 -6.32
CA GLY A 41 7.61 -11.33 -6.74
C GLY A 41 6.80 -10.48 -5.81
N ALA A 42 6.72 -9.18 -6.14
CA ALA A 42 5.92 -8.23 -5.39
C ALA A 42 5.23 -7.24 -6.32
N ALA A 43 4.08 -6.74 -5.88
CA ALA A 43 3.37 -5.64 -6.53
C ALA A 43 3.11 -4.56 -5.48
N LEU A 44 3.60 -3.35 -5.72
CA LEU A 44 3.55 -2.26 -4.77
C LEU A 44 2.88 -1.05 -5.42
N ASP A 45 1.71 -0.67 -4.90
CA ASP A 45 1.08 0.60 -5.23
C ASP A 45 1.56 1.71 -4.31
N VAL A 46 2.19 1.33 -3.20
CA VAL A 46 2.71 2.24 -2.17
C VAL A 46 4.12 1.80 -1.77
N PHE A 47 4.98 2.78 -1.48
CA PHE A 47 6.35 2.52 -1.06
C PHE A 47 6.85 3.72 -0.27
N ASN A 48 7.98 3.54 0.42
CA ASN A 48 8.60 4.63 1.17
C ASN A 48 9.12 5.70 0.21
N ASN A 49 9.06 6.96 0.65
CA ASN A 49 9.56 8.11 -0.09
C ASN A 49 8.83 8.35 -1.42
N GLU A 50 7.51 8.12 -1.46
CA GLU A 50 6.72 8.46 -2.65
C GLU A 50 6.90 9.94 -3.04
N PRO A 51 6.92 10.25 -4.34
CA PRO A 51 6.71 9.37 -5.49
C PRO A 51 7.99 8.72 -6.02
N ASN A 52 9.09 8.80 -5.29
CA ASN A 52 10.40 8.31 -5.72
C ASN A 52 10.67 6.94 -5.12
N PRO A 53 10.53 5.84 -5.88
CA PRO A 53 10.81 4.50 -5.36
C PRO A 53 12.30 4.30 -5.12
N ASN A 54 12.63 3.37 -4.24
CA ASN A 54 13.99 2.93 -4.05
C ASN A 54 14.53 2.39 -5.39
N PRO A 55 15.65 2.91 -5.91
CA PRO A 55 16.20 2.49 -7.22
C PRO A 55 16.47 0.99 -7.32
N GLU A 56 16.70 0.32 -6.20
CA GLU A 56 16.96 -1.12 -6.20
C GLU A 56 15.75 -1.93 -6.69
N PHE A 57 14.53 -1.45 -6.49
CA PHE A 57 13.34 -2.08 -7.04
C PHE A 57 13.32 -2.03 -8.57
N LEU A 58 13.86 -0.96 -9.16
CA LEU A 58 13.88 -0.78 -10.61
C LEU A 58 14.84 -1.74 -11.31
N LYS A 59 15.77 -2.33 -10.58
CA LYS A 59 16.72 -3.30 -11.10
C LYS A 59 16.18 -4.73 -11.11
N LEU A 60 15.03 -4.96 -10.49
CA LEU A 60 14.43 -6.29 -10.35
C LEU A 60 13.39 -6.52 -11.46
N ASP A 61 13.33 -7.75 -11.96
CA ASP A 61 12.37 -8.16 -12.98
C ASP A 61 11.09 -8.79 -12.40
N ASN A 62 11.05 -8.98 -11.09
CA ASN A 62 9.94 -9.61 -10.39
C ASN A 62 9.17 -8.63 -9.49
N VAL A 63 9.23 -7.34 -9.78
CA VAL A 63 8.52 -6.30 -9.04
C VAL A 63 7.68 -5.46 -10.00
N LEU A 64 6.41 -5.26 -9.63
CA LEU A 64 5.53 -4.31 -10.31
C LEU A 64 5.31 -3.12 -9.38
N LEU A 65 5.56 -1.91 -9.89
CA LEU A 65 5.30 -0.67 -9.16
C LEU A 65 4.20 0.12 -9.87
N THR A 66 3.26 0.65 -9.09
CA THR A 66 2.25 1.59 -9.59
C THR A 66 2.25 2.85 -8.73
N PRO A 67 1.87 4.02 -9.26
CA PRO A 67 2.09 5.30 -8.58
C PRO A 67 0.96 5.70 -7.62
N HIS A 68 0.62 4.84 -6.67
CA HIS A 68 -0.40 5.10 -5.65
C HIS A 68 -1.76 5.42 -6.27
N ILE A 69 -2.26 4.50 -7.09
CA ILE A 69 -3.48 4.69 -7.90
C ILE A 69 -4.64 3.78 -7.47
N GLY A 70 -4.56 3.15 -6.31
CA GLY A 70 -5.57 2.21 -5.84
C GLY A 70 -6.98 2.80 -5.76
N SER A 71 -7.11 4.10 -5.52
CA SER A 71 -8.39 4.82 -5.48
C SER A 71 -8.54 5.85 -6.62
N ALA A 72 -7.77 5.72 -7.70
CA ALA A 72 -7.69 6.73 -8.77
C ALA A 72 -8.75 6.54 -9.87
N THR A 73 -9.93 6.09 -9.53
CA THR A 73 -11.07 6.06 -10.45
C THR A 73 -11.95 7.30 -10.23
N SER A 74 -12.66 7.74 -11.28
CA SER A 74 -13.56 8.89 -11.17
C SER A 74 -14.63 8.66 -10.12
N GLU A 75 -15.22 7.48 -10.09
CA GLU A 75 -16.27 7.12 -9.13
C GLU A 75 -15.76 7.16 -7.70
N THR A 76 -14.60 6.58 -7.44
CA THR A 76 -14.02 6.55 -6.10
C THR A 76 -13.65 7.95 -5.63
N ARG A 77 -13.04 8.77 -6.48
CA ARG A 77 -12.67 10.14 -6.13
C ARG A 77 -13.89 11.01 -5.84
N VAL A 78 -14.96 10.88 -6.63
CA VAL A 78 -16.23 11.56 -6.36
C VAL A 78 -16.81 11.11 -5.02
N ALA A 79 -16.82 9.81 -4.75
CA ALA A 79 -17.34 9.27 -3.49
C ALA A 79 -16.53 9.76 -2.27
N MET A 80 -15.21 9.79 -2.37
CA MET A 80 -14.34 10.30 -1.31
C MET A 80 -14.59 11.78 -1.04
N THR A 81 -14.71 12.58 -2.10
CA THR A 81 -14.99 14.02 -1.98
C THR A 81 -16.36 14.25 -1.36
N LYS A 82 -17.37 13.52 -1.82
CA LYS A 82 -18.73 13.63 -1.27
C LYS A 82 -18.75 13.30 0.21
N LEU A 83 -18.08 12.22 0.64
CA LEU A 83 -18.02 11.84 2.04
C LEU A 83 -17.36 12.92 2.90
N ALA A 84 -16.27 13.51 2.42
CA ALA A 84 -15.59 14.60 3.12
C ALA A 84 -16.51 15.82 3.26
N VAL A 85 -17.19 16.21 2.20
CA VAL A 85 -18.15 17.35 2.22
C VAL A 85 -19.32 17.06 3.16
N ASP A 86 -19.89 15.87 3.10
CA ASP A 86 -21.02 15.47 3.96
C ASP A 86 -20.63 15.52 5.44
N ASN A 87 -19.40 15.10 5.79
CA ASN A 87 -18.89 15.19 7.17
C ASN A 87 -18.71 16.65 7.60
N LEU A 88 -18.19 17.51 6.72
CA LEU A 88 -18.07 18.94 7.04
C LEU A 88 -19.43 19.59 7.25
N GLU A 89 -20.39 19.30 6.39
CA GLU A 89 -21.76 19.80 6.54
C GLU A 89 -22.37 19.33 7.86
N ALA A 90 -22.23 18.05 8.19
CA ALA A 90 -22.73 17.50 9.47
C ALA A 90 -22.09 18.21 10.66
N PHE A 91 -20.80 18.47 10.62
CA PHE A 91 -20.09 19.18 11.70
C PHE A 91 -20.63 20.60 11.88
N PHE A 92 -20.78 21.36 10.80
CA PHE A 92 -21.25 22.75 10.89
C PHE A 92 -22.74 22.87 11.19
N THR A 93 -23.54 21.84 10.94
CA THR A 93 -24.97 21.81 11.29
C THR A 93 -25.22 21.06 12.61
N GLN A 94 -24.17 20.71 13.35
CA GLN A 94 -24.25 20.01 14.65
C GLN A 94 -24.99 18.68 14.56
N GLN A 95 -24.84 17.98 13.44
CA GLN A 95 -25.37 16.64 13.24
C GLN A 95 -24.27 15.60 13.50
N PRO A 96 -24.63 14.33 13.79
CA PRO A 96 -23.64 13.26 13.90
C PRO A 96 -22.82 13.12 12.62
N LEU A 97 -21.51 12.92 12.77
CA LEU A 97 -20.61 12.68 11.62
C LEU A 97 -20.91 11.32 11.01
N LEU A 98 -20.76 11.24 9.67
CA LEU A 98 -21.00 10.00 8.93
C LEU A 98 -19.88 8.98 9.14
N SER A 99 -18.64 9.45 9.35
CA SER A 99 -17.47 8.59 9.44
C SER A 99 -16.48 9.10 10.49
N GLU A 100 -16.97 9.29 11.72
CA GLU A 100 -16.13 9.73 12.83
C GLU A 100 -15.09 8.67 13.17
N VAL A 101 -13.84 9.11 13.39
CA VAL A 101 -12.74 8.22 13.79
C VAL A 101 -12.63 8.25 15.31
N HIS A 102 -12.62 7.08 15.91
CA HIS A 102 -12.43 6.88 17.34
C HIS A 102 -11.08 6.24 17.60
N TYR A 103 -10.32 6.75 18.60
CA TYR A 103 -9.02 6.27 18.99
C TYR A 103 -9.06 5.51 20.32
#